data_11fb58fc8e57abc0edda3413a8863bc1
#
_entry.id   11fb58fc8e57abc0edda3413a8863bc1
#
_cell.length_a   1.000
_cell.length_b   1.000
_cell.length_c   1.000
_cell.angle_alpha   90.00
_cell.angle_beta   90.00
_cell.angle_gamma   90.00
#
_symmetry.space_group_name_H-M   'P 1'
#
loop_
_entity.id
_entity.type
_entity.pdbx_description
1 polymer ?
#
loop_
_entity_poly.entity_id
_entity_poly.type
_entity_poly.pdbx_seq_one_letter_code
_entity_poly.pdbx_strand_id
1 'polypeptide(L)'
;DDKDYCSFLFPSLIQSGPLSVGISTGGASPTAAVWLRKQIEALLPDALPEILHWMEQLRPLMFQTLSDEPSRAKAYAALLDAALKKDGPLSDAETKQIIYF
;
A
#
# COMPACT_ATOMS: atom_id res chain seq x y z
N ASP A 1 -15.44 12.41 -8.09
CA ASP A 1 -14.93 11.34 -7.24
C ASP A 1 -13.45 11.57 -6.90
N ASP A 2 -12.92 10.74 -6.04
CA ASP A 2 -11.55 10.91 -5.53
C ASP A 2 -10.51 10.87 -6.64
N LYS A 3 -10.71 10.02 -7.63
CA LYS A 3 -9.78 9.87 -8.73
C LYS A 3 -9.69 11.15 -9.58
N ASP A 4 -10.83 11.71 -9.92
CA ASP A 4 -10.88 12.96 -10.70
C ASP A 4 -10.32 14.12 -9.90
N TYR A 5 -10.64 14.17 -8.61
CA TYR A 5 -10.12 15.17 -7.69
C TYR A 5 -8.61 15.12 -7.60
N CYS A 6 -8.03 13.91 -7.44
CA CYS A 6 -6.60 13.73 -7.39
C CYS A 6 -5.92 14.14 -8.70
N SER A 7 -6.52 13.81 -9.85
CA SER A 7 -5.98 14.17 -11.15
C SER A 7 -5.96 15.68 -11.37
N PHE A 8 -6.94 16.38 -10.82
CA PHE A 8 -7.01 17.83 -10.90
C PHE A 8 -5.94 18.51 -10.04
N LEU A 9 -5.74 18.00 -8.80
CA LEU A 9 -4.80 18.60 -7.85
C LEU A 9 -3.35 18.22 -8.10
N PHE A 10 -3.11 17.03 -8.65
CA PHE A 10 -1.77 16.48 -8.81
C PHE A 10 -1.49 16.20 -10.29
N PRO A 11 -0.68 17.06 -10.95
CA PRO A 11 -0.34 16.86 -12.37
C PRO A 11 0.34 15.53 -12.65
N SER A 12 1.03 14.97 -11.67
CA SER A 12 1.63 13.64 -11.77
C SER A 12 0.99 12.72 -10.74
N LEU A 13 0.41 11.61 -11.21
CA LEU A 13 -0.33 10.67 -10.39
C LEU A 13 0.13 9.26 -10.69
N ILE A 14 0.42 8.51 -9.61
CA ILE A 14 0.67 7.07 -9.68
C ILE A 14 -0.58 6.38 -9.19
N GLN A 15 -1.05 5.40 -9.96
CA GLN A 15 -2.11 4.49 -9.52
C GLN A 15 -1.68 3.07 -9.74
N SER A 16 -1.76 2.24 -8.69
CA SER A 16 -1.35 0.84 -8.74
C SER A 16 -2.27 0.06 -7.80
N GLY A 17 -3.35 -0.51 -8.36
CA GLY A 17 -4.40 -1.12 -7.56
C GLY A 17 -5.02 -0.10 -6.61
N PRO A 18 -5.10 -0.41 -5.30
CA PRO A 18 -5.64 0.54 -4.31
C PRO A 18 -4.74 1.73 -4.02
N LEU A 19 -3.47 1.70 -4.44
CA LEU A 19 -2.52 2.77 -4.15
C LEU A 19 -2.70 3.95 -5.10
N SER A 20 -2.74 5.15 -4.53
CA SER A 20 -2.68 6.40 -5.27
C SER A 20 -1.61 7.30 -4.65
N VAL A 21 -0.71 7.83 -5.48
CA VAL A 21 0.31 8.77 -5.03
C VAL A 21 0.26 10.00 -5.92
N GLY A 22 -0.10 11.13 -5.34
CA GLY A 22 -0.15 12.41 -6.05
C GLY A 22 1.12 13.22 -5.80
N ILE A 23 1.67 13.85 -6.84
CA ILE A 23 2.89 14.64 -6.76
C ILE A 23 2.59 16.04 -7.26
N SER A 24 2.91 17.04 -6.43
CA SER A 24 2.81 18.44 -6.79
C SER A 24 4.07 19.17 -6.36
N THR A 25 4.56 20.05 -7.22
CA THR A 25 5.68 20.92 -6.90
C THR A 25 5.22 22.36 -6.63
N GLY A 26 3.91 22.55 -6.41
CA GLY A 26 3.35 23.88 -6.19
C GLY A 26 3.51 24.80 -7.40
N GLY A 27 3.58 24.23 -8.60
CA GLY A 27 3.78 24.99 -9.83
C GLY A 27 5.24 25.29 -10.14
N ALA A 28 6.18 24.86 -9.28
CA ALA A 28 7.60 25.17 -9.48
C ALA A 28 8.18 24.48 -10.71
N SER A 29 7.84 23.22 -10.94
CA SER A 29 8.38 22.48 -12.08
C SER A 29 7.55 21.27 -12.43
N PRO A 30 6.74 21.32 -13.48
CA PRO A 30 6.06 20.13 -14.00
C PRO A 30 7.05 19.03 -14.40
N THR A 31 8.20 19.40 -14.92
CA THR A 31 9.26 18.45 -15.30
C THR A 31 9.76 17.68 -14.09
N ALA A 32 9.99 18.36 -12.97
CA ALA A 32 10.43 17.73 -11.73
C ALA A 32 9.36 16.79 -11.19
N ALA A 33 8.08 17.16 -11.30
CA ALA A 33 6.98 16.31 -10.86
C ALA A 33 6.95 14.99 -11.65
N VAL A 34 7.15 15.04 -12.96
CA VAL A 34 7.21 13.84 -13.81
C VAL A 34 8.42 12.98 -13.46
N TRP A 35 9.57 13.62 -13.25
CA TRP A 35 10.80 12.91 -12.87
C TRP A 35 10.61 12.16 -11.54
N LEU A 36 10.05 12.84 -10.54
CA LEU A 36 9.76 12.23 -9.23
C LEU A 36 8.79 11.07 -9.35
N ARG A 37 7.73 11.22 -10.16
CA ARG A 37 6.78 10.13 -10.38
C ARG A 37 7.49 8.89 -10.90
N LYS A 38 8.36 9.04 -11.87
CA LYS A 38 9.12 7.91 -12.44
C LYS A 38 10.04 7.26 -11.41
N GLN A 39 10.69 8.07 -10.56
CA GLN A 39 11.55 7.55 -9.50
C GLN A 39 10.74 6.74 -8.48
N ILE A 40 9.60 7.24 -8.07
CA ILE A 40 8.74 6.56 -7.10
C ILE A 40 8.17 5.28 -7.72
N GLU A 41 7.70 5.33 -8.96
CA GLU A 41 7.17 4.12 -9.64
C GLU A 41 8.21 3.01 -9.70
N ALA A 42 9.47 3.37 -9.94
CA ALA A 42 10.56 2.39 -10.00
C ALA A 42 10.84 1.71 -8.65
N LEU A 43 10.47 2.35 -7.54
CA LEU A 43 10.65 1.80 -6.21
C LEU A 43 9.53 0.84 -5.80
N LEU A 44 8.38 0.88 -6.48
CA LEU A 44 7.22 0.10 -6.08
C LEU A 44 7.36 -1.34 -6.58
N PRO A 45 7.20 -2.35 -5.68
CA PRO A 45 7.22 -3.74 -6.12
C PRO A 45 6.06 -4.05 -7.06
N ASP A 46 6.29 -4.93 -8.03
CA ASP A 46 5.24 -5.35 -8.96
C ASP A 46 4.06 -6.02 -8.25
N ALA A 47 4.32 -6.73 -7.15
CA ALA A 47 3.29 -7.41 -6.39
C ALA A 47 2.53 -6.50 -5.43
N LEU A 48 2.89 -5.22 -5.33
CA LEU A 48 2.29 -4.32 -4.34
C LEU A 48 0.76 -4.22 -4.47
N PRO A 49 0.16 -4.10 -5.68
CA PRO A 49 -1.29 -4.04 -5.80
C PRO A 49 -1.98 -5.28 -5.22
N GLU A 50 -1.44 -6.47 -5.47
CA GLU A 50 -1.97 -7.72 -4.95
C GLU A 50 -1.84 -7.80 -3.44
N ILE A 51 -0.69 -7.38 -2.90
CA ILE A 51 -0.44 -7.34 -1.46
C ILE A 51 -1.45 -6.42 -0.77
N LEU A 52 -1.67 -5.22 -1.32
CA LEU A 52 -2.60 -4.25 -0.73
C LEU A 52 -4.04 -4.77 -0.75
N HIS A 53 -4.44 -5.38 -1.86
CA HIS A 53 -5.78 -5.96 -1.97
C HIS A 53 -5.97 -7.08 -0.96
N TRP A 54 -4.99 -7.96 -0.80
CA TRP A 54 -5.00 -9.02 0.20
C TRP A 54 -5.09 -8.46 1.62
N MET A 55 -4.31 -7.43 1.94
CA MET A 55 -4.35 -6.81 3.26
C MET A 55 -5.71 -6.19 3.57
N GLU A 56 -6.35 -5.61 2.57
CA GLU A 56 -7.71 -5.08 2.73
C GLU A 56 -8.68 -6.20 3.11
N GLN A 57 -8.56 -7.36 2.49
CA GLN A 57 -9.41 -8.52 2.77
C GLN A 57 -9.16 -9.13 4.16
N LEU A 58 -8.01 -8.89 4.76
CA LEU A 58 -7.69 -9.37 6.10
C LEU A 58 -8.37 -8.60 7.22
N ARG A 59 -8.95 -7.43 6.94
CA ARG A 59 -9.49 -6.57 7.99
C ARG A 59 -10.50 -7.25 8.89
N PRO A 60 -11.50 -8.01 8.41
CA PRO A 60 -12.42 -8.69 9.30
C PRO A 60 -11.72 -9.67 10.25
N LEU A 61 -10.79 -10.46 9.74
CA LEU A 61 -10.03 -11.40 10.57
C LEU A 61 -9.22 -10.69 11.64
N MET A 62 -8.57 -9.58 11.28
CA MET A 62 -7.75 -8.81 12.20
C MET A 62 -8.59 -8.24 13.35
N PHE A 63 -9.78 -7.69 13.05
CA PHE A 63 -10.67 -7.17 14.07
C PHE A 63 -11.25 -8.26 14.96
N GLN A 64 -11.49 -9.45 14.42
CA GLN A 64 -12.01 -10.58 15.20
C GLN A 64 -10.95 -11.17 16.13
N THR A 65 -9.69 -11.16 15.70
CA THR A 65 -8.60 -11.88 16.38
C THR A 65 -7.86 -10.98 17.37
N LEU A 66 -7.64 -9.74 17.01
CA LEU A 66 -6.84 -8.79 17.81
C LEU A 66 -7.73 -7.61 18.23
N SER A 67 -8.00 -7.53 19.52
CA SER A 67 -9.00 -6.61 20.06
C SER A 67 -8.51 -5.17 20.17
N ASP A 68 -7.20 -4.95 20.29
CA ASP A 68 -6.66 -3.61 20.48
C ASP A 68 -5.89 -3.12 19.27
N GLU A 69 -5.92 -1.82 19.06
CA GLU A 69 -5.28 -1.19 17.91
C GLU A 69 -3.76 -1.38 17.89
N PRO A 70 -3.02 -1.23 19.01
CA PRO A 70 -1.57 -1.46 18.96
C PRO A 70 -1.17 -2.86 18.53
N SER A 71 -1.92 -3.88 18.96
CA SER A 71 -1.65 -5.26 18.53
C SER A 71 -1.91 -5.45 17.04
N ARG A 72 -3.00 -4.85 16.53
CA ARG A 72 -3.30 -4.91 15.11
C ARG A 72 -2.23 -4.20 14.28
N ALA A 73 -1.78 -3.03 14.72
CA ALA A 73 -0.74 -2.28 14.01
C ALA A 73 0.56 -3.08 13.92
N LYS A 74 0.94 -3.73 15.02
CA LYS A 74 2.14 -4.58 15.06
C LYS A 74 2.01 -5.76 14.10
N ALA A 75 0.85 -6.42 14.12
CA ALA A 75 0.59 -7.55 13.23
C ALA A 75 0.57 -7.13 11.77
N TYR A 76 -0.06 -6.01 11.43
CA TYR A 76 -0.06 -5.48 10.07
C TYR A 76 1.35 -5.18 9.57
N ALA A 77 2.20 -4.59 10.42
CA ALA A 77 3.58 -4.31 10.05
C ALA A 77 4.35 -5.60 9.73
N ALA A 78 4.16 -6.64 10.55
CA ALA A 78 4.79 -7.93 10.32
C ALA A 78 4.27 -8.62 9.06
N LEU A 79 2.96 -8.54 8.82
CA LEU A 79 2.34 -9.11 7.62
C LEU A 79 2.85 -8.43 6.34
N LEU A 80 2.92 -7.11 6.36
CA LEU A 80 3.43 -6.35 5.22
C LEU A 80 4.89 -6.69 4.94
N ASP A 81 5.73 -6.70 5.98
CA ASP A 81 7.15 -7.03 5.83
C ASP A 81 7.34 -8.42 5.23
N ALA A 82 6.60 -9.41 5.73
CA ALA A 82 6.68 -10.78 5.22
C ALA A 82 6.19 -10.88 3.77
N ALA A 83 5.11 -10.18 3.43
CA ALA A 83 4.56 -10.19 2.08
C ALA A 83 5.53 -9.54 1.08
N LEU A 84 6.17 -8.43 1.47
CA LEU A 84 7.16 -7.78 0.64
C LEU A 84 8.37 -8.67 0.39
N LYS A 85 8.83 -9.40 1.41
CA LYS A 85 9.94 -10.34 1.27
C LYS A 85 9.58 -11.53 0.38
N LYS A 86 8.35 -12.01 0.48
CA LYS A 86 7.84 -13.09 -0.35
C LYS A 86 7.53 -12.65 -1.78
N ASP A 87 7.33 -11.35 -2.00
CA ASP A 87 6.91 -10.73 -3.25
C ASP A 87 5.48 -11.15 -3.63
N GLY A 88 4.59 -11.18 -2.65
CA GLY A 88 3.19 -11.51 -2.85
C GLY A 88 2.43 -11.70 -1.56
N PRO A 89 1.11 -11.90 -1.64
CA PRO A 89 0.29 -12.19 -0.47
C PRO A 89 0.75 -13.46 0.23
N LEU A 90 0.55 -13.50 1.54
CA LEU A 90 0.86 -14.71 2.33
C LEU A 90 -0.26 -15.73 2.20
N SER A 91 0.08 -17.00 2.39
CA SER A 91 -0.90 -18.06 2.52
C SER A 91 -1.66 -17.94 3.84
N ASP A 92 -2.78 -18.66 3.97
CA ASP A 92 -3.53 -18.69 5.23
C ASP A 92 -2.66 -19.18 6.39
N ALA A 93 -1.85 -20.20 6.16
CA ALA A 93 -0.97 -20.74 7.20
C ALA A 93 0.09 -19.70 7.63
N GLU A 94 0.72 -19.03 6.66
CA GLU A 94 1.70 -17.99 6.95
C GLU A 94 1.09 -16.81 7.70
N THR A 95 -0.11 -16.42 7.30
CA THR A 95 -0.86 -15.32 7.94
C THR A 95 -1.17 -15.66 9.39
N LYS A 96 -1.71 -16.86 9.63
CA LYS A 96 -2.08 -17.30 10.98
C LYS A 96 -0.86 -17.40 11.90
N GLN A 97 0.27 -17.81 11.38
CA GLN A 97 1.49 -17.90 12.16
C GLN A 97 1.90 -16.53 12.70
N ILE A 98 1.73 -15.48 11.92
CA ILE A 98 2.06 -14.12 12.35
C ILE A 98 1.01 -13.59 13.32
N ILE A 99 -0.28 -13.80 13.04
CA ILE A 99 -1.37 -13.24 13.84
C ILE A 99 -1.45 -13.90 15.22
N TYR A 100 -1.26 -15.22 15.29
CA TYR A 100 -1.44 -15.98 16.55
C TYR A 100 -0.15 -16.20 17.33
N PHE A 101 0.96 -15.79 16.79
CA PHE A 101 2.27 -15.90 17.46
C PHE A 101 3.00 -14.57 17.45
#